data_38548d96ab48bdbc0a0e90acbc1aed0e
#
_entry.id   38548d96ab48bdbc0a0e90acbc1aed0e
#
_cell.length_a   1.000
_cell.length_b   1.000
_cell.length_c   1.000
_cell.angle_alpha   90.00
_cell.angle_beta   90.00
_cell.angle_gamma   90.00
#
_symmetry.space_group_name_H-M   'P 1'
#
loop_
_entity.id
_entity.type
_entity.pdbx_description
1 polymer ?
#
loop_
_entity_poly.entity_id
_entity_poly.type
_entity_poly.pdbx_seq_one_letter_code
_entity_poly.pdbx_strand_id
1 'polypeptide(L)'
;MLMVMVIISILLIVQVNHIPINDKKNNANNNFMNNLITQLNYLKSKAIKDDKSITLIFNDYSNKIIVREQSIENKDILFPPNTFVHPKSNIKYLTFNNKGNINKFGSVLLSVDNEIFKLIFHIEKGRLRYEKIKH
;
A
#
# COMPACT_ATOMS: atom_id res chain seq x y z
N MET A 1 3.12 54.08 5.69
CA MET A 1 2.83 53.13 4.59
C MET A 1 3.92 52.06 4.44
N LEU A 2 5.20 52.46 4.33
CA LEU A 2 6.31 51.53 4.11
C LEU A 2 6.49 50.53 5.27
N MET A 3 6.38 50.98 6.53
CA MET A 3 6.45 50.10 7.70
C MET A 3 5.33 49.04 7.75
N VAL A 4 4.12 49.35 7.33
CA VAL A 4 3.00 48.42 7.31
C VAL A 4 3.22 47.32 6.27
N MET A 5 3.76 47.68 5.10
CA MET A 5 4.11 46.68 4.06
C MET A 5 5.19 45.70 4.52
N VAL A 6 6.19 46.18 5.27
CA VAL A 6 7.25 45.30 5.82
C VAL A 6 6.67 44.32 6.87
N ILE A 7 5.79 44.77 7.74
CA ILE A 7 5.15 43.90 8.75
C ILE A 7 4.28 42.85 8.08
N ILE A 8 3.50 43.20 7.06
CA ILE A 8 2.66 42.23 6.30
C ILE A 8 3.54 41.24 5.60
N SER A 9 4.66 41.63 5.00
CA SER A 9 5.60 40.73 4.33
C SER A 9 6.22 39.73 5.31
N ILE A 10 6.61 40.16 6.50
CA ILE A 10 7.15 39.30 7.55
C ILE A 10 6.11 38.27 8.03
N LEU A 11 4.85 38.71 8.24
CA LEU A 11 3.76 37.81 8.64
C LEU A 11 3.45 36.75 7.58
N LEU A 12 3.49 37.09 6.29
CA LEU A 12 3.32 36.14 5.19
C LEU A 12 4.46 35.09 5.13
N ILE A 13 5.70 35.52 5.35
CA ILE A 13 6.86 34.62 5.38
C ILE A 13 6.76 33.62 6.55
N VAL A 14 6.32 34.07 7.73
CA VAL A 14 6.14 33.21 8.90
C VAL A 14 5.03 32.18 8.68
N GLN A 15 3.94 32.54 8.01
CA GLN A 15 2.84 31.62 7.72
C GLN A 15 3.24 30.52 6.73
N VAL A 16 4.08 30.82 5.73
CA VAL A 16 4.54 29.83 4.74
C VAL A 16 5.46 28.77 5.38
N ASN A 17 6.21 29.13 6.43
CA ASN A 17 7.12 28.20 7.11
C ASN A 17 6.41 27.24 8.10
N HIS A 18 5.12 27.42 8.37
CA HIS A 18 4.34 26.56 9.27
C HIS A 18 3.56 25.44 8.57
N ILE A 19 3.83 25.15 7.30
CA ILE A 19 3.23 23.99 6.63
C ILE A 19 3.90 22.72 7.20
N PRO A 20 3.20 21.87 7.97
CA PRO A 20 3.79 20.69 8.57
C PRO A 20 4.19 19.71 7.46
N ILE A 21 5.49 19.49 7.30
CA ILE A 21 6.07 18.54 6.33
C ILE A 21 5.59 17.10 6.59
N ASN A 22 5.17 16.81 7.82
CA ASN A 22 4.64 15.51 8.22
C ASN A 22 3.32 15.13 7.51
N ASP A 23 2.46 16.08 7.16
CA ASP A 23 1.19 15.76 6.48
C ASP A 23 1.40 15.29 5.04
N LYS A 24 2.42 15.80 4.35
CA LYS A 24 2.74 15.35 2.98
C LYS A 24 3.23 13.90 2.95
N LYS A 25 4.05 13.49 3.93
CA LYS A 25 4.57 12.13 4.01
C LYS A 25 3.47 11.13 4.36
N ASN A 26 2.62 11.43 5.33
CA ASN A 26 1.47 10.60 5.68
C ASN A 26 0.51 10.42 4.50
N ASN A 27 0.27 11.48 3.73
CA ASN A 27 -0.57 11.41 2.54
C ASN A 27 0.06 10.54 1.43
N ALA A 28 1.37 10.63 1.21
CA ALA A 28 2.08 9.80 0.22
C ALA A 28 2.01 8.31 0.56
N ASN A 29 2.23 7.95 1.84
CA ASN A 29 2.16 6.58 2.30
C ASN A 29 0.73 6.00 2.20
N ASN A 30 -0.28 6.79 2.57
CA ASN A 30 -1.68 6.39 2.40
C ASN A 30 -2.07 6.24 0.93
N ASN A 31 -1.59 7.13 0.05
CA ASN A 31 -1.83 7.03 -1.39
C ASN A 31 -1.19 5.76 -1.98
N PHE A 32 0.02 5.41 -1.53
CA PHE A 32 0.65 4.15 -1.92
C PHE A 32 -0.20 2.95 -1.48
N MET A 33 -0.66 2.91 -0.22
CA MET A 33 -1.48 1.82 0.29
C MET A 33 -2.81 1.70 -0.46
N ASN A 34 -3.47 2.83 -0.76
CA ASN A 34 -4.71 2.84 -1.56
C ASN A 34 -4.47 2.32 -2.98
N ASN A 35 -3.37 2.72 -3.61
CA ASN A 35 -3.00 2.23 -4.94
C ASN A 35 -2.70 0.72 -4.91
N LEU A 36 -1.99 0.24 -3.89
CA LEU A 36 -1.73 -1.19 -3.70
C LEU A 36 -3.04 -1.99 -3.57
N ILE A 37 -3.98 -1.53 -2.73
CA ILE A 37 -5.32 -2.15 -2.62
C ILE A 37 -6.03 -2.19 -3.98
N THR A 38 -5.95 -1.12 -4.74
CA THR A 38 -6.57 -1.04 -6.08
C THR A 38 -5.95 -2.07 -7.04
N GLN A 39 -4.62 -2.21 -7.02
CA GLN A 39 -3.92 -3.22 -7.84
C GLN A 39 -4.29 -4.65 -7.43
N LEU A 40 -4.40 -4.94 -6.12
CA LEU A 40 -4.80 -6.25 -5.63
C LEU A 40 -6.26 -6.56 -6.00
N ASN A 41 -7.16 -5.59 -5.92
CA ASN A 41 -8.55 -5.75 -6.36
C ASN A 41 -8.65 -5.96 -7.89
N TYR A 42 -7.77 -5.32 -8.65
CA TYR A 42 -7.67 -5.56 -10.09
C TYR A 42 -7.27 -7.02 -10.39
N LEU A 43 -6.24 -7.56 -9.70
CA LEU A 43 -5.82 -8.95 -9.86
C LEU A 43 -6.92 -9.93 -9.47
N LYS A 44 -7.66 -9.64 -8.41
CA LYS A 44 -8.85 -10.42 -8.03
C LYS A 44 -9.91 -10.42 -9.13
N SER A 45 -10.23 -9.24 -9.69
CA SER A 45 -11.20 -9.11 -10.79
C SER A 45 -10.71 -9.82 -12.06
N LYS A 46 -9.40 -9.77 -12.32
CA LYS A 46 -8.76 -10.48 -13.42
C LYS A 46 -8.88 -12.00 -13.26
N ALA A 47 -8.66 -12.53 -12.05
CA ALA A 47 -8.84 -13.95 -11.77
C ALA A 47 -10.25 -14.43 -12.09
N ILE A 48 -11.27 -13.62 -11.77
CA ILE A 48 -12.68 -13.92 -12.11
C ILE A 48 -12.90 -13.84 -13.61
N LYS A 49 -12.44 -12.76 -14.25
CA LYS A 49 -12.67 -12.52 -15.69
C LYS A 49 -12.04 -13.59 -16.56
N ASP A 50 -10.81 -13.98 -16.25
CA ASP A 50 -10.02 -14.91 -17.05
C ASP A 50 -10.27 -16.38 -16.64
N ASP A 51 -11.13 -16.60 -15.63
CA ASP A 51 -11.45 -17.91 -15.04
C ASP A 51 -10.18 -18.69 -14.61
N LYS A 52 -9.18 -17.97 -14.05
CA LYS A 52 -7.88 -18.50 -13.65
C LYS A 52 -7.50 -18.03 -12.26
N SER A 53 -6.77 -18.88 -11.54
CA SER A 53 -6.24 -18.52 -10.23
C SER A 53 -5.00 -17.64 -10.35
N ILE A 54 -4.90 -16.64 -9.47
CA ILE A 54 -3.72 -15.76 -9.35
C ILE A 54 -3.15 -15.90 -7.95
N THR A 55 -1.86 -16.23 -7.85
CA THR A 55 -1.16 -16.36 -6.58
C THR A 55 -0.23 -15.19 -6.35
N LEU A 56 -0.33 -14.59 -5.17
CA LEU A 56 0.56 -13.55 -4.66
C LEU A 56 1.55 -14.16 -3.69
N ILE A 57 2.83 -13.81 -3.81
CA ILE A 57 3.90 -14.29 -2.92
C ILE A 57 4.56 -13.08 -2.27
N PHE A 58 4.64 -13.12 -0.94
CA PHE A 58 5.21 -12.08 -0.07
C PHE A 58 6.48 -12.62 0.58
N ASN A 59 7.63 -12.31 0.00
CA ASN A 59 8.92 -12.68 0.56
C ASN A 59 9.37 -11.66 1.61
N ASP A 60 9.94 -12.13 2.70
CA ASP A 60 10.47 -11.26 3.74
C ASP A 60 11.55 -10.31 3.18
N TYR A 61 11.50 -9.05 3.62
CA TYR A 61 12.38 -7.97 3.16
C TYR A 61 12.33 -7.69 1.65
N SER A 62 11.38 -8.28 0.92
CA SER A 62 11.20 -8.00 -0.50
C SER A 62 10.60 -6.62 -0.74
N ASN A 63 11.11 -5.91 -1.74
CA ASN A 63 10.57 -4.65 -2.23
C ASN A 63 9.51 -4.83 -3.32
N LYS A 64 8.92 -6.02 -3.43
CA LYS A 64 7.88 -6.34 -4.40
C LYS A 64 6.98 -7.47 -3.93
N ILE A 65 5.79 -7.55 -4.52
CA ILE A 65 4.91 -8.71 -4.46
C ILE A 65 5.07 -9.48 -5.78
N ILE A 66 5.41 -10.76 -5.68
CA ILE A 66 5.50 -11.63 -6.85
C ILE A 66 4.11 -12.10 -7.21
N VAL A 67 3.70 -11.86 -8.44
CA VAL A 67 2.40 -12.28 -8.98
C VAL A 67 2.61 -13.49 -9.89
N ARG A 68 1.93 -14.61 -9.60
CA ARG A 68 1.96 -15.83 -10.42
C ARG A 68 0.58 -16.07 -11.01
N GLU A 69 0.51 -15.97 -12.31
CA GLU A 69 -0.65 -16.34 -13.12
C GLU A 69 -0.34 -17.62 -13.90
N GLN A 70 -1.37 -18.33 -14.35
CA GLN A 70 -1.18 -19.47 -15.25
C GLN A 70 -0.77 -19.08 -16.68
N SER A 71 -0.73 -17.78 -16.97
CA SER A 71 -0.25 -17.22 -18.25
C SER A 71 1.24 -16.83 -18.15
N ILE A 72 1.91 -16.74 -19.29
CA ILE A 72 3.37 -16.59 -19.45
C ILE A 72 3.91 -15.26 -18.91
N GLU A 73 3.10 -14.24 -18.70
CA GLU A 73 3.53 -12.93 -18.20
C GLU A 73 3.20 -12.78 -16.71
N ASN A 74 4.23 -12.97 -15.88
CA ASN A 74 4.17 -12.62 -14.46
C ASN A 74 4.54 -11.14 -14.31
N LYS A 75 3.61 -10.31 -13.86
CA LYS A 75 3.85 -8.89 -13.60
C LYS A 75 3.92 -8.64 -12.10
N ASP A 76 5.13 -8.55 -11.56
CA ASP A 76 5.34 -8.25 -10.15
C ASP A 76 4.86 -6.83 -9.80
N ILE A 77 4.36 -6.64 -8.58
CA ILE A 77 4.02 -5.31 -8.04
C ILE A 77 5.25 -4.78 -7.31
N LEU A 78 5.87 -3.75 -7.87
CA LEU A 78 7.04 -3.10 -7.28
C LEU A 78 6.61 -2.07 -6.23
N PHE A 79 7.38 -1.97 -5.16
CA PHE A 79 7.20 -0.98 -4.11
C PHE A 79 8.07 0.26 -4.35
N PRO A 80 7.68 1.41 -3.79
CA PRO A 80 8.52 2.60 -3.79
C PRO A 80 9.77 2.38 -2.92
N PRO A 81 10.77 3.28 -3.01
CA PRO A 81 11.95 3.23 -2.13
C PRO A 81 11.56 3.17 -0.64
N ASN A 82 12.40 2.57 0.18
CA ASN A 82 12.19 2.40 1.62
C ASN A 82 10.91 1.63 2.01
N THR A 83 10.43 0.77 1.09
CA THR A 83 9.24 -0.05 1.32
C THR A 83 9.57 -1.52 1.11
N PHE A 84 9.18 -2.36 2.08
CA PHE A 84 9.42 -3.80 2.00
C PHE A 84 8.39 -4.60 2.81
N VAL A 85 8.29 -5.89 2.51
CA VAL A 85 7.48 -6.84 3.28
C VAL A 85 8.17 -7.11 4.62
N HIS A 86 7.46 -6.83 5.72
CA HIS A 86 7.98 -7.04 7.06
C HIS A 86 7.98 -8.54 7.43
N PRO A 87 9.06 -9.10 8.03
CA PRO A 87 9.19 -10.54 8.31
C PRO A 87 8.15 -11.10 9.29
N LYS A 88 7.55 -10.26 10.13
CA LYS A 88 6.44 -10.65 11.03
C LYS A 88 5.09 -10.84 10.32
N SER A 89 5.04 -10.78 8.99
CA SER A 89 3.84 -11.10 8.20
C SER A 89 3.44 -12.55 8.43
N ASN A 90 2.16 -12.81 8.71
CA ASN A 90 1.68 -14.18 8.93
C ASN A 90 1.25 -14.89 7.64
N ILE A 91 1.08 -14.14 6.54
CA ILE A 91 0.82 -14.68 5.21
C ILE A 91 2.08 -14.54 4.37
N LYS A 92 2.57 -15.66 3.80
CA LYS A 92 3.69 -15.68 2.85
C LYS A 92 3.22 -15.84 1.41
N TYR A 93 2.05 -16.43 1.20
CA TYR A 93 1.40 -16.51 -0.10
C TYR A 93 -0.11 -16.52 0.05
N LEU A 94 -0.81 -16.06 -0.98
CA LEU A 94 -2.26 -15.97 -1.04
C LEU A 94 -2.71 -16.18 -2.48
N THR A 95 -3.78 -16.94 -2.67
CA THR A 95 -4.32 -17.21 -4.01
C THR A 95 -5.75 -16.70 -4.11
N PHE A 96 -6.01 -15.88 -5.13
CA PHE A 96 -7.36 -15.60 -5.61
C PHE A 96 -7.78 -16.71 -6.55
N ASN A 97 -8.90 -17.37 -6.26
CA ASN A 97 -9.48 -18.34 -7.17
C ASN A 97 -10.32 -17.65 -8.28
N ASN A 98 -10.80 -18.43 -9.23
CA ASN A 98 -11.66 -17.97 -10.33
C ASN A 98 -13.00 -17.36 -9.89
N LYS A 99 -13.41 -17.51 -8.63
CA LYS A 99 -14.60 -16.88 -8.03
C LYS A 99 -14.25 -15.61 -7.22
N GLY A 100 -12.98 -15.23 -7.17
CA GLY A 100 -12.50 -14.09 -6.40
C GLY A 100 -12.38 -14.34 -4.89
N ASN A 101 -12.51 -15.58 -4.46
CA ASN A 101 -12.27 -15.97 -3.07
C ASN A 101 -10.78 -16.18 -2.82
N ILE A 102 -10.37 -16.01 -1.58
CA ILE A 102 -8.99 -16.26 -1.14
C ILE A 102 -8.90 -17.57 -0.38
N ASN A 103 -7.74 -18.22 -0.49
CA ASN A 103 -7.48 -19.51 0.15
C ASN A 103 -7.08 -19.40 1.63
N LYS A 104 -6.67 -18.21 2.09
CA LYS A 104 -6.21 -17.97 3.47
C LYS A 104 -6.65 -16.59 3.94
N PHE A 105 -6.96 -16.49 5.24
CA PHE A 105 -7.12 -15.22 5.92
C PHE A 105 -5.86 -14.84 6.70
N GLY A 106 -5.69 -13.58 6.96
CA GLY A 106 -4.57 -13.09 7.76
C GLY A 106 -4.09 -11.73 7.29
N SER A 107 -2.86 -11.40 7.59
CA SER A 107 -2.29 -10.11 7.27
C SER A 107 -0.86 -10.17 6.80
N VAL A 108 -0.51 -9.21 5.93
CA VAL A 108 0.85 -8.90 5.54
C VAL A 108 1.21 -7.56 6.13
N LEU A 109 2.36 -7.48 6.78
CA LEU A 109 2.90 -6.22 7.29
C LEU A 109 3.85 -5.63 6.25
N LEU A 110 3.65 -4.36 5.94
CA LEU A 110 4.51 -3.59 5.05
C LEU A 110 5.18 -2.47 5.84
N SER A 111 6.49 -2.41 5.77
CA SER A 111 7.25 -1.25 6.24
C SER A 111 7.32 -0.23 5.11
N VAL A 112 6.81 0.97 5.34
CA VAL A 112 6.78 2.08 4.39
C VAL A 112 7.38 3.29 5.07
N ASP A 113 8.57 3.73 4.68
CA ASP A 113 9.27 4.88 5.29
C ASP A 113 9.33 4.84 6.83
N ASN A 114 9.66 3.70 7.41
CA ASN A 114 9.69 3.44 8.87
C ASN A 114 8.30 3.41 9.57
N GLU A 115 7.22 3.46 8.83
CA GLU A 115 5.87 3.24 9.35
C GLU A 115 5.42 1.82 8.99
N ILE A 116 4.65 1.18 9.87
CA ILE A 116 4.15 -0.18 9.62
C ILE A 116 2.67 -0.10 9.25
N PHE A 117 2.36 -0.64 8.09
CA PHE A 117 0.99 -0.82 7.62
C PHE A 117 0.66 -2.31 7.62
N LYS A 118 -0.52 -2.64 8.11
CA LYS A 118 -1.05 -3.99 8.12
C LYS A 118 -2.10 -4.13 7.02
N LEU A 119 -1.79 -4.92 6.01
CA LEU A 119 -2.71 -5.28 4.93
C LEU A 119 -3.47 -6.53 5.35
N ILE A 120 -4.79 -6.44 5.46
CA ILE A 120 -5.66 -7.47 6.02
C ILE A 120 -6.47 -8.11 4.89
N PHE A 121 -6.42 -9.44 4.85
CA PHE A 121 -7.15 -10.27 3.91
C PHE A 121 -8.26 -11.02 4.65
N HIS A 122 -9.52 -10.81 4.23
CA HIS A 122 -10.69 -11.50 4.77
C HIS A 122 -11.17 -12.59 3.81
N ILE A 123 -11.47 -13.79 4.33
CA ILE A 123 -11.96 -14.92 3.52
C ILE A 123 -13.26 -14.55 2.79
N GLU A 124 -14.18 -13.89 3.50
CA GLU A 124 -15.47 -13.53 2.93
C GLU A 124 -15.31 -12.53 1.78
N LYS A 125 -15.59 -13.00 0.55
CA LYS A 125 -15.56 -12.22 -0.69
C LYS A 125 -14.22 -11.56 -0.99
N GLY A 126 -13.09 -12.06 -0.41
CA GLY A 126 -11.76 -11.51 -0.66
C GLY A 126 -11.65 -10.01 -0.38
N ARG A 127 -12.25 -9.54 0.71
CA ARG A 127 -12.16 -8.14 1.10
C ARG A 127 -10.74 -7.79 1.55
N LEU A 128 -10.26 -6.66 1.06
CA LEU A 128 -8.95 -6.10 1.34
C LEU A 128 -9.12 -4.78 2.08
N ARG A 129 -8.37 -4.62 3.16
CA ARG A 129 -8.25 -3.33 3.85
C ARG A 129 -6.84 -3.20 4.42
N TYR A 130 -6.45 -1.98 4.75
CA TYR A 130 -5.22 -1.74 5.49
C TYR A 130 -5.47 -0.86 6.70
N GLU A 131 -4.58 -0.95 7.66
CA GLU A 131 -4.53 -0.09 8.83
C GLU A 131 -3.08 0.27 9.14
N LYS A 132 -2.84 1.48 9.62
CA LYS A 132 -1.54 1.92 10.12
C LYS A 132 -1.38 1.45 11.56
N ILE A 133 -0.30 0.74 11.86
CA ILE A 133 0.02 0.35 13.23
C ILE A 133 0.69 1.54 13.92
N LYS A 134 0.06 2.04 14.97
CA LYS A 134 0.68 3.04 15.85
C LYS A 134 1.60 2.32 16.82
N HIS A 135 2.84 2.78 16.92
CA HIS A 135 3.75 2.40 18.01
C HIS A 135 3.40 3.13 19.29
#